data_7a10b7d6e4bc9fd2efb083f7f3047b18
#
_entry.id   7a10b7d6e4bc9fd2efb083f7f3047b18
#
_cell.length_a   1.000
_cell.length_b   1.000
_cell.length_c   1.000
_cell.angle_alpha   90.00
_cell.angle_beta   90.00
_cell.angle_gamma   90.00
#
_symmetry.space_group_name_H-M   'P 1'
#
loop_
_entity.id
_entity.type
_entity.pdbx_description
1 polymer ?
#
loop_
_entity_poly.entity_id
_entity_poly.type
_entity_poly.pdbx_seq_one_letter_code
_entity_poly.pdbx_strand_id
1 'polypeptide(L)'
;MATMWPDFKFVLGNQKPLLYIGGYKLLFNRIRENKNGDNIAYFYCVNKLKAGFNCKSSAKATVVEADPDGDGDERYILSSYNSAHSEYCVPNSALLKVKEIRTEIKTTILANPTLKPSAVYAAKVDQVRDTLGEGFREEFDQIMPSRVQINPSIYAWKRSVIPPNPDLPGEIDTQCPFFMTQTGENICKASIDVAGNPMRRVILLTTERVLESGIRFSQRWVMDATFDVSIAIRFLL
;
A
#
# COMPACT_ATOMS: atom_id res chain seq x y z
N MET A 1 22.77 20.09 26.92
CA MET A 1 21.30 20.17 26.86
C MET A 1 20.86 19.39 25.66
N ALA A 2 20.05 18.32 25.83
CA ALA A 2 19.50 17.61 24.70
C ALA A 2 18.48 18.54 24.00
N THR A 3 18.66 18.77 22.70
CA THR A 3 17.75 19.57 21.90
C THR A 3 16.43 18.81 21.80
N MET A 4 15.39 19.29 22.45
CA MET A 4 14.08 18.67 22.42
C MET A 4 13.38 19.13 21.14
N TRP A 5 13.38 18.26 20.14
CA TRP A 5 12.66 18.50 18.88
C TRP A 5 11.17 18.29 19.08
N PRO A 6 10.29 18.99 18.33
CA PRO A 6 8.88 18.58 18.21
C PRO A 6 8.77 17.14 17.72
N ASP A 7 7.66 16.48 17.99
CA ASP A 7 7.40 15.14 17.46
C ASP A 7 7.66 15.09 15.97
N PHE A 8 8.50 14.16 15.54
CA PHE A 8 8.88 14.03 14.14
C PHE A 8 8.95 12.57 13.70
N LYS A 9 8.73 12.35 12.41
CA LYS A 9 8.86 11.05 11.77
C LYS A 9 9.31 11.19 10.32
N PHE A 10 10.28 10.38 9.93
CA PHE A 10 10.62 10.16 8.53
C PHE A 10 9.71 9.09 7.95
N VAL A 11 9.18 9.32 6.75
CA VAL A 11 8.30 8.39 6.05
C VAL A 11 8.77 8.27 4.60
N LEU A 12 8.93 7.06 4.10
CA LEU A 12 9.25 6.86 2.70
C LEU A 12 8.11 7.38 1.82
N GLY A 13 8.44 8.29 0.90
CA GLY A 13 7.57 8.71 -0.18
C GLY A 13 7.58 7.68 -1.32
N ASN A 14 7.03 8.04 -2.48
CA ASN A 14 7.05 7.14 -3.64
C ASN A 14 8.47 6.86 -4.16
N GLN A 15 9.40 7.79 -3.97
CA GLN A 15 10.81 7.65 -4.40
C GLN A 15 11.78 8.39 -3.47
N LYS A 16 11.29 9.22 -2.56
CA LYS A 16 12.11 10.08 -1.72
C LYS A 16 11.54 10.16 -0.31
N PRO A 17 12.39 10.29 0.72
CA PRO A 17 11.93 10.43 2.09
C PRO A 17 11.15 11.73 2.28
N LEU A 18 10.20 11.71 3.19
CA LEU A 18 9.43 12.86 3.67
C LEU A 18 9.69 12.99 5.16
N LEU A 19 9.77 14.22 5.65
CA LEU A 19 9.84 14.50 7.08
C LEU A 19 8.54 15.18 7.54
N TYR A 20 7.91 14.60 8.55
CA TYR A 20 6.81 15.22 9.28
C TYR A 20 7.35 15.68 10.63
N ILE A 21 7.15 16.93 10.99
CA ILE A 21 7.65 17.53 12.22
C ILE A 21 6.71 18.65 12.71
N GLY A 22 6.20 18.53 13.95
CA GLY A 22 5.32 19.53 14.56
C GLY A 22 4.06 19.85 13.73
N GLY A 23 3.48 18.85 13.07
CA GLY A 23 2.31 19.02 12.19
C GLY A 23 2.63 19.58 10.79
N TYR A 24 3.89 19.80 10.47
CA TYR A 24 4.31 20.26 9.14
C TYR A 24 4.91 19.13 8.32
N LYS A 25 4.70 19.21 7.00
CA LYS A 25 5.32 18.30 6.04
C LYS A 25 6.48 18.99 5.34
N LEU A 26 7.65 18.37 5.38
CA LEU A 26 8.84 18.81 4.67
C LEU A 26 9.20 17.82 3.56
N LEU A 27 9.56 18.34 2.41
CA LEU A 27 9.95 17.58 1.23
C LEU A 27 11.46 17.43 1.19
N PHE A 28 11.93 16.27 0.78
CA PHE A 28 13.32 16.03 0.48
C PHE A 28 13.80 16.93 -0.67
N ASN A 29 14.99 17.50 -0.51
CA ASN A 29 15.63 18.32 -1.52
C ASN A 29 16.78 17.55 -2.19
N ARG A 30 17.83 17.25 -1.38
CA ARG A 30 19.06 16.63 -1.86
C ARG A 30 19.85 16.03 -0.70
N ILE A 31 20.81 15.17 -1.03
CA ILE A 31 21.88 14.76 -0.11
C ILE A 31 23.17 15.50 -0.52
N ARG A 32 23.98 15.84 0.44
CA ARG A 32 25.34 16.37 0.28
C ARG A 32 26.24 15.78 1.33
N GLU A 33 27.44 15.40 0.95
CA GLU A 33 28.49 15.04 1.87
C GLU A 33 29.00 16.30 2.60
N ASN A 34 29.18 16.21 3.90
CA ASN A 34 29.76 17.26 4.71
C ASN A 34 31.30 17.15 4.74
N LYS A 35 31.99 18.07 5.43
CA LYS A 35 33.45 18.07 5.54
C LYS A 35 34.01 16.86 6.31
N ASN A 36 33.17 16.15 7.05
CA ASN A 36 33.55 14.99 7.86
C ASN A 36 33.27 13.67 7.11
N GLY A 37 32.76 13.70 5.87
CA GLY A 37 32.39 12.52 5.11
C GLY A 37 30.97 12.04 5.35
N ASP A 38 30.16 12.70 6.23
CA ASP A 38 28.79 12.27 6.48
C ASP A 38 27.85 12.75 5.37
N ASN A 39 26.93 11.89 4.97
CA ASN A 39 25.86 12.24 4.07
C ASN A 39 24.73 12.98 4.79
N ILE A 40 24.46 14.21 4.39
CA ILE A 40 23.43 15.08 4.99
C ILE A 40 22.27 15.25 4.00
N ALA A 41 21.08 14.78 4.40
CA ALA A 41 19.84 15.02 3.69
C ALA A 41 19.22 16.37 4.10
N TYR A 42 18.79 17.13 3.11
CA TYR A 42 18.18 18.46 3.29
C TYR A 42 16.69 18.37 2.97
N PHE A 43 15.89 18.98 3.83
CA PHE A 43 14.43 19.05 3.69
C PHE A 43 13.97 20.50 3.74
N TYR A 44 12.85 20.81 3.07
CA TYR A 44 12.21 22.12 3.11
C TYR A 44 10.69 21.98 3.19
N CYS A 45 10.03 23.00 3.78
CA CYS A 45 8.59 23.03 3.88
C CYS A 45 7.92 22.88 2.50
N VAL A 46 6.88 22.09 2.41
CA VAL A 46 6.09 21.87 1.18
C VAL A 46 5.60 23.20 0.56
N ASN A 47 5.40 24.22 1.37
CA ASN A 47 4.93 25.54 0.93
C ASN A 47 6.07 26.49 0.50
N LYS A 48 7.32 26.07 0.55
CA LYS A 48 8.47 26.90 0.16
C LYS A 48 8.38 27.39 -1.30
N LEU A 49 7.94 26.52 -2.18
CA LEU A 49 7.88 26.78 -3.62
C LEU A 49 6.51 27.36 -4.08
N LYS A 50 5.54 27.49 -3.17
CA LYS A 50 4.26 28.08 -3.51
C LYS A 50 4.37 29.60 -3.57
N ALA A 51 3.87 30.19 -4.67
CA ALA A 51 3.83 31.64 -4.82
C ALA A 51 3.13 32.30 -3.62
N GLY A 52 3.75 33.35 -3.07
CA GLY A 52 3.21 34.09 -1.93
C GLY A 52 3.54 33.50 -0.55
N PHE A 53 3.95 32.23 -0.43
CA PHE A 53 4.22 31.62 0.88
C PHE A 53 5.63 31.89 1.43
N ASN A 54 6.64 31.92 0.58
CA ASN A 54 8.04 32.19 0.90
C ASN A 54 8.53 31.59 2.24
N CYS A 55 8.14 30.32 2.50
CA CYS A 55 8.44 29.66 3.76
C CYS A 55 9.94 29.33 3.87
N LYS A 56 10.58 29.74 4.98
CA LYS A 56 12.01 29.53 5.25
C LYS A 56 12.30 28.27 6.05
N SER A 57 11.27 27.56 6.52
CA SER A 57 11.44 26.36 7.32
C SER A 57 12.16 25.26 6.56
N SER A 58 13.12 24.65 7.22
CA SER A 58 13.98 23.61 6.67
C SER A 58 14.51 22.68 7.75
N ALA A 59 14.90 21.48 7.37
CA ALA A 59 15.55 20.53 8.27
C ALA A 59 16.75 19.88 7.59
N LYS A 60 17.67 19.38 8.41
CA LYS A 60 18.79 18.54 8.00
C LYS A 60 18.75 17.25 8.80
N ALA A 61 19.08 16.15 8.15
CA ALA A 61 19.21 14.86 8.81
C ALA A 61 20.50 14.18 8.31
N THR A 62 21.20 13.53 9.20
CA THR A 62 22.31 12.64 8.82
C THR A 62 21.72 11.34 8.28
N VAL A 63 22.20 10.92 7.12
CA VAL A 63 21.85 9.62 6.53
C VAL A 63 22.79 8.60 7.13
N VAL A 64 22.25 7.61 7.79
CA VAL A 64 22.99 6.45 8.30
C VAL A 64 22.74 5.32 7.33
N GLU A 65 23.80 4.79 6.73
CA GLU A 65 23.69 3.63 5.87
C GLU A 65 23.11 2.47 6.67
N ALA A 66 22.21 1.71 6.05
CA ALA A 66 21.68 0.53 6.65
C ALA A 66 22.80 -0.50 6.86
N ASP A 67 22.72 -1.24 7.95
CA ASP A 67 23.62 -2.36 8.20
C ASP A 67 23.55 -3.34 7.00
N PRO A 68 24.68 -3.74 6.39
CA PRO A 68 24.68 -4.64 5.21
C PRO A 68 23.96 -5.97 5.44
N ASP A 69 23.74 -6.35 6.71
CA ASP A 69 23.01 -7.55 7.10
C ASP A 69 21.55 -7.26 7.54
N GLY A 70 21.09 -6.04 7.46
CA GLY A 70 19.75 -5.60 7.85
C GLY A 70 18.86 -5.24 6.66
N ASP A 71 17.58 -5.06 6.90
CA ASP A 71 16.48 -4.74 5.96
C ASP A 71 16.65 -3.40 5.21
N GLY A 72 17.80 -3.12 4.66
CA GLY A 72 18.17 -2.19 3.59
C GLY A 72 17.62 -0.76 3.58
N ASP A 73 16.89 -0.32 4.61
CA ASP A 73 16.29 1.02 4.63
C ASP A 73 17.26 2.07 5.20
N GLU A 74 17.59 3.08 4.38
CA GLU A 74 18.31 4.27 4.84
C GLU A 74 17.64 4.86 6.07
N ARG A 75 18.40 5.04 7.15
CA ARG A 75 17.91 5.67 8.38
C ARG A 75 18.32 7.14 8.38
N TYR A 76 17.41 7.99 8.81
CA TYR A 76 17.61 9.43 8.90
C TYR A 76 17.60 9.86 10.38
N ILE A 77 18.67 10.52 10.82
CA ILE A 77 18.76 11.11 12.16
C ILE A 77 18.66 12.62 12.03
N LEU A 78 17.59 13.21 12.59
CA LEU A 78 17.40 14.67 12.55
C LEU A 78 18.56 15.39 13.27
N SER A 79 19.29 16.21 12.53
CA SER A 79 20.45 16.96 13.06
C SER A 79 20.17 18.45 13.25
N SER A 80 19.26 19.03 12.46
CA SER A 80 18.81 20.41 12.69
C SER A 80 17.43 20.67 12.10
N TYR A 81 16.68 21.58 12.73
CA TYR A 81 15.38 22.04 12.26
C TYR A 81 15.25 23.55 12.44
N ASN A 82 14.94 24.25 11.37
CA ASN A 82 14.55 25.65 11.38
C ASN A 82 13.02 25.74 11.31
N SER A 83 12.40 26.13 12.41
CA SER A 83 10.94 26.24 12.57
C SER A 83 10.34 27.54 12.02
N ALA A 84 11.11 28.39 11.32
CA ALA A 84 10.63 29.64 10.77
C ALA A 84 9.66 29.42 9.59
N HIS A 85 8.48 28.92 9.90
CA HIS A 85 7.38 28.82 8.94
C HIS A 85 6.81 30.20 8.64
N SER A 86 6.31 30.39 7.43
CA SER A 86 5.53 31.58 7.09
C SER A 86 4.16 31.52 7.79
N GLU A 87 3.55 32.68 8.02
CA GLU A 87 2.22 32.82 8.63
C GLU A 87 1.12 32.03 7.91
N TYR A 88 1.32 31.77 6.60
CA TYR A 88 0.39 30.99 5.78
C TYR A 88 0.60 29.46 5.91
N CYS A 89 1.62 29.02 6.64
CA CYS A 89 1.86 27.62 6.88
C CYS A 89 1.12 27.17 8.14
N VAL A 90 -0.03 26.58 7.95
CA VAL A 90 -0.82 26.03 9.06
C VAL A 90 -0.30 24.61 9.37
N PRO A 91 0.09 24.31 10.63
CA PRO A 91 0.40 22.95 11.03
C PRO A 91 -0.86 22.10 11.03
N ASN A 92 -0.74 20.85 10.67
CA ASN A 92 -1.83 19.88 10.78
C ASN A 92 -1.26 18.55 11.31
N SER A 93 -1.57 18.24 12.54
CA SER A 93 -1.08 17.07 13.25
C SER A 93 -1.60 15.75 12.66
N ALA A 94 -2.75 15.78 11.98
CA ALA A 94 -3.32 14.60 11.33
C ALA A 94 -2.64 14.22 10.00
N LEU A 95 -1.79 15.09 9.41
CA LEU A 95 -1.13 14.80 8.13
C LEU A 95 -0.33 13.50 8.14
N LEU A 96 0.43 13.27 9.20
CA LEU A 96 1.22 12.04 9.35
C LEU A 96 0.30 10.83 9.44
N LYS A 97 -0.75 10.93 10.27
CA LYS A 97 -1.69 9.83 10.48
C LYS A 97 -2.42 9.43 9.21
N VAL A 98 -2.87 10.41 8.42
CA VAL A 98 -3.46 10.16 7.10
C VAL A 98 -2.47 9.45 6.17
N LYS A 99 -1.19 9.83 6.20
CA LYS A 99 -0.16 9.16 5.39
C LYS A 99 0.04 7.71 5.82
N GLU A 100 0.09 7.44 7.12
CA GLU A 100 0.22 6.10 7.69
C GLU A 100 -0.93 5.20 7.23
N ILE A 101 -2.18 5.65 7.42
CA ILE A 101 -3.38 4.88 7.02
C ILE A 101 -3.39 4.60 5.52
N ARG A 102 -3.06 5.59 4.69
CA ARG A 102 -2.97 5.35 3.24
C ARG A 102 -1.90 4.32 2.89
N THR A 103 -0.79 4.30 3.61
CA THR A 103 0.25 3.30 3.45
C THR A 103 -0.25 1.92 3.88
N GLU A 104 -0.92 1.82 5.02
CA GLU A 104 -1.52 0.56 5.50
C GLU A 104 -2.57 0.01 4.53
N ILE A 105 -3.47 0.87 4.02
CA ILE A 105 -4.45 0.47 2.99
C ILE A 105 -3.72 -0.09 1.76
N LYS A 106 -2.69 0.60 1.28
CA LYS A 106 -1.89 0.15 0.14
C LYS A 106 -1.26 -1.21 0.42
N THR A 107 -0.56 -1.36 1.54
CA THR A 107 0.11 -2.62 1.91
C THR A 107 -0.89 -3.76 2.04
N THR A 108 -2.04 -3.52 2.68
CA THR A 108 -3.10 -4.53 2.82
C THR A 108 -3.64 -4.99 1.45
N ILE A 109 -3.85 -4.04 0.53
CA ILE A 109 -4.35 -4.35 -0.83
C ILE A 109 -3.29 -5.08 -1.66
N LEU A 110 -2.01 -4.71 -1.54
CA LEU A 110 -0.93 -5.38 -2.26
C LEU A 110 -0.70 -6.81 -1.74
N ALA A 111 -0.81 -7.00 -0.43
CA ALA A 111 -0.69 -8.32 0.19
C ALA A 111 -1.87 -9.24 -0.13
N ASN A 112 -3.07 -8.68 -0.28
CA ASN A 112 -4.26 -9.45 -0.63
C ASN A 112 -5.16 -8.68 -1.62
N PRO A 113 -4.88 -8.77 -2.91
CA PRO A 113 -5.62 -8.04 -3.94
C PRO A 113 -7.06 -8.52 -4.13
N THR A 114 -7.48 -9.64 -3.54
CA THR A 114 -8.87 -10.13 -3.60
C THR A 114 -9.80 -9.37 -2.67
N LEU A 115 -9.26 -8.70 -1.64
CA LEU A 115 -10.06 -7.93 -0.70
C LEU A 115 -10.88 -6.84 -1.38
N LYS A 116 -12.10 -6.64 -0.86
CA LYS A 116 -12.99 -5.58 -1.33
C LYS A 116 -12.44 -4.21 -0.90
N PRO A 117 -12.11 -3.29 -1.84
CA PRO A 117 -11.50 -1.99 -1.51
C PRO A 117 -12.28 -1.19 -0.46
N SER A 118 -13.62 -1.22 -0.53
CA SER A 118 -14.47 -0.51 0.41
C SER A 118 -14.37 -1.04 1.84
N ALA A 119 -14.22 -2.35 2.00
CA ALA A 119 -14.09 -2.98 3.32
C ALA A 119 -12.72 -2.64 3.95
N VAL A 120 -11.65 -2.70 3.16
CA VAL A 120 -10.31 -2.32 3.63
C VAL A 120 -10.26 -0.86 4.05
N TYR A 121 -10.82 0.05 3.22
CA TYR A 121 -10.87 1.47 3.55
C TYR A 121 -11.65 1.71 4.83
N ALA A 122 -12.87 1.20 4.96
CA ALA A 122 -13.71 1.38 6.14
C ALA A 122 -13.01 0.86 7.40
N ALA A 123 -12.53 -0.39 7.37
CA ALA A 123 -11.87 -0.99 8.53
C ALA A 123 -10.68 -0.17 9.03
N LYS A 124 -9.81 0.32 8.11
CA LYS A 124 -8.63 1.10 8.49
C LYS A 124 -8.96 2.50 8.97
N VAL A 125 -9.91 3.18 8.33
CA VAL A 125 -10.30 4.54 8.71
C VAL A 125 -11.09 4.54 10.02
N ASP A 126 -12.06 3.64 10.19
CA ASP A 126 -12.89 3.57 11.38
C ASP A 126 -12.05 3.17 12.60
N GLN A 127 -11.16 2.17 12.47
CA GLN A 127 -10.23 1.78 13.53
C GLN A 127 -9.44 2.98 14.08
N VAL A 128 -9.01 3.88 13.19
CA VAL A 128 -8.24 5.05 13.61
C VAL A 128 -9.14 6.12 14.22
N ARG A 129 -10.28 6.41 13.60
CA ARG A 129 -11.25 7.38 14.13
C ARG A 129 -11.64 7.10 15.58
N ASP A 130 -11.80 5.82 15.92
CA ASP A 130 -12.17 5.41 17.28
C ASP A 130 -11.06 5.67 18.30
N THR A 131 -9.81 5.80 17.86
CA THR A 131 -8.65 6.08 18.72
C THR A 131 -8.31 7.57 18.83
N LEU A 132 -8.88 8.43 17.98
CA LEU A 132 -8.56 9.85 17.93
C LEU A 132 -9.41 10.66 18.91
N GLY A 133 -8.78 11.63 19.61
CA GLY A 133 -9.51 12.66 20.35
C GLY A 133 -10.33 13.56 19.40
N GLU A 134 -11.35 14.23 19.94
CA GLU A 134 -12.36 14.93 19.14
C GLU A 134 -11.77 15.98 18.18
N GLY A 135 -10.93 16.90 18.67
CA GLY A 135 -10.31 17.92 17.82
C GLY A 135 -9.38 17.35 16.74
N PHE A 136 -8.66 16.27 17.08
CA PHE A 136 -7.78 15.60 16.12
C PHE A 136 -8.57 14.83 15.05
N ARG A 137 -9.76 14.34 15.43
CA ARG A 137 -10.68 13.66 14.49
C ARG A 137 -11.19 14.62 13.42
N GLU A 138 -11.53 15.85 13.78
CA GLU A 138 -11.96 16.86 12.82
C GLU A 138 -10.86 17.19 11.81
N GLU A 139 -9.63 17.44 12.28
CA GLU A 139 -8.48 17.67 11.37
C GLU A 139 -8.24 16.47 10.45
N PHE A 140 -8.34 15.26 10.99
CA PHE A 140 -8.19 14.02 10.23
C PHE A 140 -9.25 13.90 9.13
N ASP A 141 -10.51 14.10 9.45
CA ASP A 141 -11.64 13.97 8.51
C ASP A 141 -11.59 15.02 7.39
N GLN A 142 -11.04 16.22 7.67
CA GLN A 142 -10.85 17.26 6.66
C GLN A 142 -9.82 16.90 5.59
N ILE A 143 -8.78 16.13 5.94
CA ILE A 143 -7.66 15.83 5.02
C ILE A 143 -7.63 14.38 4.56
N MET A 144 -8.35 13.46 5.24
CA MET A 144 -8.45 12.08 4.80
C MET A 144 -9.28 12.00 3.52
N PRO A 145 -8.70 11.54 2.39
CA PRO A 145 -9.47 11.41 1.17
C PRO A 145 -10.69 10.51 1.39
N SER A 146 -11.85 10.94 0.91
CA SER A 146 -13.03 10.10 0.92
C SER A 146 -12.79 8.80 0.13
N ARG A 147 -13.62 7.79 0.39
CA ARG A 147 -13.55 6.52 -0.34
C ARG A 147 -13.57 6.73 -1.87
N VAL A 148 -14.41 7.64 -2.35
CA VAL A 148 -14.50 7.93 -3.79
C VAL A 148 -13.20 8.49 -4.33
N GLN A 149 -12.55 9.40 -3.59
CA GLN A 149 -11.28 10.01 -4.01
C GLN A 149 -10.10 9.03 -3.99
N ILE A 150 -10.08 8.07 -3.06
CA ILE A 150 -8.97 7.10 -2.96
C ILE A 150 -9.15 5.87 -3.86
N ASN A 151 -10.37 5.52 -4.24
CA ASN A 151 -10.66 4.34 -5.05
C ASN A 151 -9.79 4.20 -6.32
N PRO A 152 -9.56 5.25 -7.13
CA PRO A 152 -8.68 5.12 -8.30
C PRO A 152 -7.28 4.61 -7.93
N SER A 153 -6.73 5.12 -6.82
CA SER A 153 -5.42 4.66 -6.31
C SER A 153 -5.45 3.20 -5.87
N ILE A 154 -6.50 2.80 -5.15
CA ILE A 154 -6.66 1.41 -4.70
C ILE A 154 -6.75 0.47 -5.90
N TYR A 155 -7.53 0.81 -6.91
CA TYR A 155 -7.62 0.00 -8.12
C TYR A 155 -6.30 -0.04 -8.92
N ALA A 156 -5.54 1.06 -8.93
CA ALA A 156 -4.21 1.07 -9.53
C ALA A 156 -3.25 0.14 -8.77
N TRP A 157 -3.27 0.17 -7.44
CA TRP A 157 -2.47 -0.76 -6.62
C TRP A 157 -2.87 -2.21 -6.84
N LYS A 158 -4.17 -2.51 -6.88
CA LYS A 158 -4.64 -3.87 -7.23
C LYS A 158 -4.10 -4.32 -8.59
N ARG A 159 -4.24 -3.48 -9.61
CA ARG A 159 -3.77 -3.83 -10.96
C ARG A 159 -2.26 -4.05 -11.05
N SER A 160 -1.46 -3.40 -10.19
CA SER A 160 -0.01 -3.58 -10.20
C SER A 160 0.45 -4.97 -9.73
N VAL A 161 -0.41 -5.71 -9.02
CA VAL A 161 -0.13 -7.07 -8.52
C VAL A 161 -1.01 -8.14 -9.19
N ILE A 162 -2.02 -7.73 -9.96
CA ILE A 162 -2.82 -8.62 -10.77
C ILE A 162 -2.00 -8.95 -12.02
N PRO A 163 -1.70 -10.22 -12.30
CA PRO A 163 -1.07 -10.58 -13.56
C PRO A 163 -1.94 -10.09 -14.73
N PRO A 164 -1.33 -9.72 -15.86
CA PRO A 164 -2.09 -9.40 -17.06
C PRO A 164 -2.99 -10.58 -17.44
N ASN A 165 -4.12 -10.28 -18.08
CA ASN A 165 -4.95 -11.36 -18.61
C ASN A 165 -4.10 -12.20 -19.57
N PRO A 166 -4.06 -13.52 -19.38
CA PRO A 166 -3.33 -14.38 -20.29
C PRO A 166 -3.99 -14.37 -21.67
N ASP A 167 -3.20 -14.27 -22.71
CA ASP A 167 -3.70 -14.38 -24.09
C ASP A 167 -4.06 -15.82 -24.43
N LEU A 168 -3.37 -16.77 -23.81
CA LEU A 168 -3.61 -18.21 -23.99
C LEU A 168 -3.91 -18.88 -22.65
N PRO A 169 -4.82 -19.86 -22.61
CA PRO A 169 -5.10 -20.62 -21.38
C PRO A 169 -3.86 -21.26 -20.74
N GLY A 170 -2.84 -21.61 -21.53
CA GLY A 170 -1.57 -22.17 -21.07
C GLY A 170 -0.72 -21.19 -20.24
N GLU A 171 -0.96 -19.89 -20.37
CA GLU A 171 -0.23 -18.82 -19.66
C GLU A 171 -0.81 -18.54 -18.27
N ILE A 172 -1.91 -19.21 -17.90
CA ILE A 172 -2.51 -19.03 -16.58
C ILE A 172 -1.57 -19.58 -15.50
N ASP A 173 -0.97 -18.68 -14.72
CA ASP A 173 -0.18 -19.06 -13.55
C ASP A 173 -1.09 -19.48 -12.40
N THR A 174 -1.19 -20.79 -12.19
CA THR A 174 -2.02 -21.40 -11.15
C THR A 174 -1.46 -21.20 -9.73
N GLN A 175 -0.26 -20.68 -9.60
CA GLN A 175 0.36 -20.34 -8.31
C GLN A 175 0.22 -18.86 -7.94
N CYS A 176 -0.42 -18.08 -8.81
CA CYS A 176 -0.58 -16.66 -8.54
C CYS A 176 -1.47 -16.40 -7.31
N PRO A 177 -1.31 -15.27 -6.61
CA PRO A 177 -2.08 -14.93 -5.40
C PRO A 177 -3.61 -14.94 -5.57
N PHE A 178 -4.11 -14.87 -6.81
CA PHE A 178 -5.54 -14.96 -7.11
C PHE A 178 -6.15 -16.32 -6.80
N PHE A 179 -5.34 -17.37 -6.84
CA PHE A 179 -5.78 -18.72 -6.50
C PHE A 179 -5.55 -19.06 -5.03
N MET A 180 -5.14 -18.08 -4.21
CA MET A 180 -4.97 -18.28 -2.77
C MET A 180 -6.18 -17.78 -1.99
N THR A 181 -6.62 -18.57 -1.01
CA THR A 181 -7.59 -18.10 0.00
C THR A 181 -6.93 -17.13 0.99
N GLN A 182 -7.72 -16.49 1.82
CA GLN A 182 -7.21 -15.67 2.92
C GLN A 182 -6.37 -16.47 3.93
N THR A 183 -6.57 -17.78 3.99
CA THR A 183 -5.81 -18.70 4.85
C THR A 183 -4.56 -19.25 4.18
N GLY A 184 -4.25 -18.81 2.95
CA GLY A 184 -3.07 -19.25 2.20
C GLY A 184 -3.24 -20.57 1.45
N GLU A 185 -4.47 -21.13 1.40
CA GLU A 185 -4.72 -22.34 0.63
C GLU A 185 -4.87 -22.03 -0.86
N ASN A 186 -4.15 -22.76 -1.73
CA ASN A 186 -4.34 -22.67 -3.17
C ASN A 186 -5.63 -23.39 -3.59
N ILE A 187 -6.57 -22.65 -4.16
CA ILE A 187 -7.85 -23.18 -4.64
C ILE A 187 -7.77 -23.80 -6.04
N CYS A 188 -6.69 -23.61 -6.78
CA CYS A 188 -6.46 -24.30 -8.05
C CYS A 188 -5.95 -25.72 -7.80
N LYS A 189 -6.86 -26.70 -7.77
CA LYS A 189 -6.52 -28.10 -7.47
C LYS A 189 -6.09 -28.89 -8.71
N ALA A 190 -6.54 -28.48 -9.88
CA ALA A 190 -6.10 -29.09 -11.13
C ALA A 190 -6.11 -28.06 -12.27
N SER A 191 -5.17 -28.23 -13.18
CA SER A 191 -5.09 -27.45 -14.42
C SER A 191 -4.62 -28.40 -15.54
N ILE A 192 -5.51 -28.71 -16.48
CA ILE A 192 -5.31 -29.75 -17.48
C ILE A 192 -5.53 -29.17 -18.87
N ASP A 193 -4.53 -29.26 -19.73
CA ASP A 193 -4.66 -28.89 -21.13
C ASP A 193 -5.47 -29.97 -21.89
N VAL A 194 -6.41 -29.51 -22.70
CA VAL A 194 -7.21 -30.41 -23.52
C VAL A 194 -6.37 -30.89 -24.71
N ALA A 195 -6.16 -32.18 -24.78
CA ALA A 195 -5.35 -32.80 -25.83
C ALA A 195 -5.80 -32.36 -27.24
N GLY A 196 -4.84 -31.93 -28.06
CA GLY A 196 -5.10 -31.50 -29.43
C GLY A 196 -5.69 -30.08 -29.59
N ASN A 197 -5.87 -29.32 -28.49
CA ASN A 197 -6.36 -27.96 -28.58
C ASN A 197 -5.66 -27.03 -27.56
N PRO A 198 -4.60 -26.31 -27.97
CA PRO A 198 -3.84 -25.41 -27.07
C PRO A 198 -4.67 -24.23 -26.56
N MET A 199 -5.82 -23.95 -27.16
CA MET A 199 -6.74 -22.88 -26.74
C MET A 199 -7.75 -23.35 -25.69
N ARG A 200 -7.63 -24.58 -25.19
CA ARG A 200 -8.54 -25.12 -24.19
C ARG A 200 -7.80 -25.70 -23.00
N ARG A 201 -8.15 -25.23 -21.84
CA ARG A 201 -7.65 -25.71 -20.55
C ARG A 201 -8.81 -25.88 -19.59
N VAL A 202 -8.79 -26.96 -18.82
CA VAL A 202 -9.74 -27.18 -17.70
C VAL A 202 -9.01 -26.81 -16.42
N ILE A 203 -9.63 -25.93 -15.64
CA ILE A 203 -9.12 -25.51 -14.33
C ILE A 203 -10.15 -25.87 -13.27
N LEU A 204 -9.75 -26.65 -12.29
CA LEU A 204 -10.57 -26.99 -11.13
C LEU A 204 -10.23 -26.03 -9.98
N LEU A 205 -11.19 -25.17 -9.62
CA LEU A 205 -11.09 -24.25 -8.50
C LEU A 205 -11.98 -24.74 -7.35
N THR A 206 -11.36 -25.14 -6.25
CA THR A 206 -12.07 -25.60 -5.05
C THR A 206 -11.17 -25.56 -3.83
N THR A 207 -11.74 -25.55 -2.62
CA THR A 207 -10.99 -25.77 -1.39
C THR A 207 -10.89 -27.26 -1.07
N GLU A 208 -9.88 -27.66 -0.29
CA GLU A 208 -9.69 -29.05 0.17
C GLU A 208 -10.96 -29.56 0.85
N ARG A 209 -11.52 -28.74 1.73
CA ARG A 209 -12.74 -29.07 2.47
C ARG A 209 -13.94 -29.34 1.55
N VAL A 210 -14.12 -28.55 0.50
CA VAL A 210 -15.22 -28.73 -0.45
C VAL A 210 -14.97 -29.97 -1.29
N LEU A 211 -13.73 -30.20 -1.72
CA LEU A 211 -13.36 -31.37 -2.50
C LEU A 211 -13.61 -32.67 -1.70
N GLU A 212 -13.12 -32.73 -0.46
CA GLU A 212 -13.34 -33.90 0.43
C GLU A 212 -14.83 -34.13 0.70
N SER A 213 -15.59 -33.06 0.99
CA SER A 213 -17.04 -33.19 1.21
C SER A 213 -17.76 -33.70 -0.03
N GLY A 214 -17.36 -33.17 -1.20
CA GLY A 214 -17.94 -33.62 -2.46
C GLY A 214 -17.66 -35.10 -2.74
N ILE A 215 -16.43 -35.57 -2.55
CA ILE A 215 -16.04 -36.96 -2.74
C ILE A 215 -16.83 -37.90 -1.79
N ARG A 216 -16.98 -37.45 -0.52
CA ARG A 216 -17.63 -38.27 0.52
C ARG A 216 -19.15 -38.37 0.39
N PHE A 217 -19.82 -37.28 -0.05
CA PHE A 217 -21.28 -37.16 0.12
C PHE A 217 -22.06 -37.01 -1.16
N SER A 218 -21.42 -36.82 -2.31
CA SER A 218 -22.11 -36.54 -3.56
C SER A 218 -21.89 -37.61 -4.61
N GLN A 219 -22.97 -38.24 -5.03
CA GLN A 219 -23.00 -39.12 -6.23
C GLN A 219 -23.07 -38.30 -7.53
N ARG A 220 -23.43 -37.01 -7.44
CA ARG A 220 -23.52 -36.08 -8.57
C ARG A 220 -23.08 -34.72 -8.15
N TRP A 221 -22.27 -34.09 -8.98
CA TRP A 221 -21.81 -32.72 -8.81
C TRP A 221 -22.51 -31.84 -9.83
N VAL A 222 -23.19 -30.80 -9.36
CA VAL A 222 -23.72 -29.74 -10.21
C VAL A 222 -22.81 -28.52 -9.99
N MET A 223 -22.15 -28.06 -11.05
CA MET A 223 -21.33 -26.88 -11.03
C MET A 223 -21.96 -25.84 -11.94
N ASP A 224 -22.19 -24.66 -11.38
CA ASP A 224 -22.61 -23.49 -12.14
C ASP A 224 -21.39 -22.55 -12.28
N ALA A 225 -21.10 -22.12 -13.49
CA ALA A 225 -20.03 -21.17 -13.79
C ALA A 225 -20.63 -19.98 -14.52
N THR A 226 -20.92 -18.93 -13.80
CA THR A 226 -21.25 -17.62 -14.35
C THR A 226 -19.99 -16.79 -14.50
N PHE A 227 -19.30 -16.94 -15.62
CA PHE A 227 -18.20 -16.05 -16.00
C PHE A 227 -18.55 -15.34 -17.29
N ASP A 228 -18.55 -14.02 -17.23
CA ASP A 228 -18.61 -13.13 -18.41
C ASP A 228 -17.24 -13.08 -19.12
N VAL A 229 -16.65 -14.25 -19.28
CA VAL A 229 -15.39 -14.45 -20.01
C VAL A 229 -15.67 -15.52 -21.03
N SER A 230 -15.37 -15.29 -22.27
CA SER A 230 -15.57 -16.21 -23.41
C SER A 230 -14.76 -17.53 -23.32
N ILE A 231 -14.33 -17.92 -22.17
CA ILE A 231 -13.75 -19.24 -21.88
C ILE A 231 -14.88 -20.13 -21.38
N ALA A 232 -15.42 -20.95 -22.26
CA ALA A 232 -16.40 -21.96 -21.86
C ALA A 232 -15.71 -23.01 -20.98
N ILE A 233 -15.90 -22.94 -19.69
CA ILE A 233 -15.49 -24.00 -18.76
C ILE A 233 -16.59 -25.08 -18.86
N ARG A 234 -16.26 -26.18 -19.54
CA ARG A 234 -17.10 -27.38 -19.53
C ARG A 234 -16.48 -28.40 -18.59
N PHE A 235 -17.25 -28.82 -17.62
CA PHE A 235 -16.88 -29.93 -16.76
C PHE A 235 -17.32 -31.22 -17.45
N LEU A 236 -16.41 -32.16 -17.66
CA LEU A 236 -16.71 -33.53 -18.06
C LEU A 236 -16.85 -34.34 -16.76
N LEU A 237 -18.02 -34.89 -16.55
CA LEU A 237 -18.25 -35.93 -15.55
C LEU A 237 -17.74 -37.27 -16.08
#